data_cdaef285954bea69deaa7336b4f528f5
#
_entry.id   cdaef285954bea69deaa7336b4f528f5
#
_cell.length_a   1.000
_cell.length_b   1.000
_cell.length_c   1.000
_cell.angle_alpha   90.00
_cell.angle_beta   90.00
_cell.angle_gamma   90.00
#
_symmetry.space_group_name_H-M   'P 1'
#
loop_
_entity.id
_entity.type
_entity.pdbx_description
1 polymer ?
#
loop_
_entity_poly.entity_id
_entity_poly.type
_entity_poly.pdbx_seq_one_letter_code
_entity_poly.pdbx_strand_id
1 'polypeptide(L)'
;MMERGDRRGAAARLEQARALWNEPSIDYNLGVVYGELQQPQEAAQALERFLRNADRAMVLSERLEDAKKRLAAYERSLSRLSVTVTMPSGSSEPNLFLDGSLRSKLPDGNTPPPGYLFATAGSHQVRVASSGLRDYSVSVDLKAGELRKLDGILLPQSGDAALLSYSTPPQNAGSDTPPFYKRWWFWAAVGGGVAVIAGISGAAAAGSFHRVAPGSDLDPIDVSR
;
A
#
# COMPACT_ATOMS: atom_id res chain seq x y z
N MET A 1 18.95 33.20 -1.81
CA MET A 1 19.23 31.75 -1.62
C MET A 1 18.80 31.36 -0.22
N MET A 2 17.67 30.68 -0.03
CA MET A 2 17.26 30.22 1.31
C MET A 2 18.21 29.12 1.79
N GLU A 3 18.78 29.27 2.97
CA GLU A 3 19.65 28.25 3.57
C GLU A 3 18.82 27.02 3.99
N ARG A 4 19.43 25.83 4.02
CA ARG A 4 18.75 24.59 4.41
C ARG A 4 18.06 24.66 5.79
N GLY A 5 18.63 25.44 6.73
CA GLY A 5 18.04 25.68 8.04
C GLY A 5 16.71 26.41 8.00
N ASP A 6 16.57 27.36 7.07
CA ASP A 6 15.34 28.12 6.89
C ASP A 6 14.20 27.28 6.27
N ARG A 7 14.51 26.31 5.39
CA ARG A 7 13.51 25.40 4.80
C ARG A 7 12.85 24.49 5.84
N ARG A 8 13.59 23.99 6.82
CA ARG A 8 13.00 23.21 7.92
C ARG A 8 12.08 24.06 8.78
N GLY A 9 12.49 25.29 9.07
CA GLY A 9 11.64 26.25 9.76
C GLY A 9 10.39 26.61 8.96
N ALA A 10 10.50 26.78 7.65
CA ALA A 10 9.37 26.99 6.76
C ALA A 10 8.40 25.80 6.77
N ALA A 11 8.90 24.57 6.65
CA ALA A 11 8.05 23.36 6.74
C ALA A 11 7.31 23.30 8.08
N ALA A 12 7.99 23.52 9.21
CA ALA A 12 7.37 23.50 10.53
C ALA A 12 6.24 24.55 10.67
N ARG A 13 6.46 25.78 10.18
CA ARG A 13 5.44 26.84 10.19
C ARG A 13 4.24 26.50 9.30
N LEU A 14 4.49 25.91 8.12
CA LEU A 14 3.43 25.46 7.21
C LEU A 14 2.62 24.32 7.83
N GLU A 15 3.26 23.37 8.53
CA GLU A 15 2.53 22.30 9.25
C GLU A 15 1.66 22.88 10.39
N GLN A 16 2.17 23.88 11.13
CA GLN A 16 1.36 24.60 12.13
C GLN A 16 0.18 25.32 11.48
N ALA A 17 0.42 26.01 10.36
CA ALA A 17 -0.65 26.67 9.61
C ALA A 17 -1.69 25.66 9.12
N ARG A 18 -1.28 24.51 8.59
CA ARG A 18 -2.16 23.43 8.14
C ARG A 18 -3.03 22.87 9.26
N ALA A 19 -2.50 22.80 10.47
CA ALA A 19 -3.27 22.35 11.64
C ALA A 19 -4.40 23.32 12.02
N LEU A 20 -4.25 24.60 11.67
CA LEU A 20 -5.23 25.67 12.00
C LEU A 20 -6.18 25.97 10.83
N TRP A 21 -5.71 25.85 9.59
CA TRP A 21 -6.45 26.20 8.38
C TRP A 21 -6.36 25.09 7.34
N ASN A 22 -7.51 24.64 6.86
CA ASN A 22 -7.60 23.65 5.78
C ASN A 22 -7.56 24.37 4.41
N GLU A 23 -6.44 25.06 4.13
CA GLU A 23 -6.23 25.83 2.90
C GLU A 23 -5.33 25.04 1.94
N PRO A 24 -5.81 24.68 0.74
CA PRO A 24 -5.03 23.87 -0.21
C PRO A 24 -3.66 24.46 -0.58
N SER A 25 -3.54 25.78 -0.62
CA SER A 25 -2.27 26.45 -0.93
C SER A 25 -1.15 26.11 0.07
N ILE A 26 -1.50 25.80 1.32
CA ILE A 26 -0.55 25.35 2.35
C ILE A 26 0.02 23.98 1.97
N ASP A 27 -0.82 23.05 1.54
CA ASP A 27 -0.40 21.71 1.11
C ASP A 27 0.49 21.77 -0.14
N TYR A 28 0.20 22.66 -1.10
CA TYR A 28 1.08 22.89 -2.24
C TYR A 28 2.48 23.38 -1.79
N ASN A 29 2.53 24.39 -0.94
CA ASN A 29 3.79 24.93 -0.43
C ASN A 29 4.57 23.89 0.39
N LEU A 30 3.90 23.07 1.20
CA LEU A 30 4.50 21.93 1.89
C LEU A 30 5.12 20.94 0.91
N GLY A 31 4.42 20.59 -0.17
CA GLY A 31 4.92 19.72 -1.20
C GLY A 31 6.20 20.24 -1.86
N VAL A 32 6.27 21.51 -2.12
CA VAL A 32 7.48 22.17 -2.67
C VAL A 32 8.63 22.14 -1.66
N VAL A 33 8.39 22.57 -0.41
CA VAL A 33 9.43 22.66 0.64
C VAL A 33 9.95 21.27 1.00
N TYR A 34 9.09 20.27 1.14
CA TYR A 34 9.53 18.88 1.38
C TYR A 34 10.32 18.32 0.20
N GLY A 35 9.97 18.65 -1.04
CA GLY A 35 10.77 18.29 -2.20
C GLY A 35 12.17 18.87 -2.16
N GLU A 36 12.32 20.13 -1.77
CA GLU A 36 13.63 20.79 -1.59
C GLU A 36 14.44 20.23 -0.41
N LEU A 37 13.76 19.71 0.62
CA LEU A 37 14.37 19.00 1.74
C LEU A 37 14.75 17.54 1.41
N GLN A 38 14.46 17.09 0.19
CA GLN A 38 14.66 15.69 -0.23
C GLN A 38 13.86 14.69 0.63
N GLN A 39 12.66 15.07 1.01
CA GLN A 39 11.67 14.26 1.72
C GLN A 39 10.54 13.90 0.75
N PRO A 40 10.75 12.94 -0.16
CA PRO A 40 9.82 12.67 -1.27
C PRO A 40 8.48 12.10 -0.81
N GLN A 41 8.45 11.38 0.30
CA GLN A 41 7.21 10.82 0.85
C GLN A 41 6.28 11.92 1.35
N GLU A 42 6.81 12.85 2.15
CA GLU A 42 6.11 14.00 2.69
C GLU A 42 5.67 14.95 1.57
N ALA A 43 6.55 15.16 0.59
CA ALA A 43 6.25 15.97 -0.60
C ALA A 43 5.08 15.39 -1.41
N ALA A 44 5.13 14.10 -1.71
CA ALA A 44 4.07 13.42 -2.45
C ALA A 44 2.74 13.44 -1.68
N GLN A 45 2.78 13.21 -0.37
CA GLN A 45 1.59 13.25 0.49
C GLN A 45 0.94 14.64 0.54
N ALA A 46 1.75 15.70 0.59
CA ALA A 46 1.27 17.08 0.59
C ALA A 46 0.66 17.45 -0.78
N LEU A 47 1.34 17.14 -1.89
CA LEU A 47 0.83 17.41 -3.24
C LEU A 47 -0.46 16.64 -3.54
N GLU A 48 -0.57 15.41 -3.06
CA GLU A 48 -1.78 14.60 -3.22
C GLU A 48 -2.97 15.23 -2.45
N ARG A 49 -2.75 15.69 -1.20
CA ARG A 49 -3.78 16.43 -0.45
C ARG A 49 -4.19 17.72 -1.15
N PHE A 50 -3.21 18.47 -1.68
CA PHE A 50 -3.46 19.67 -2.47
C PHE A 50 -4.38 19.36 -3.65
N LEU A 51 -4.04 18.40 -4.51
CA LEU A 51 -4.81 18.05 -5.70
C LEU A 51 -6.22 17.59 -5.38
N ARG A 52 -6.41 16.82 -4.31
CA ARG A 52 -7.72 16.35 -3.86
C ARG A 52 -8.63 17.47 -3.36
N ASN A 53 -8.05 18.53 -2.79
CA ASN A 53 -8.80 19.66 -2.25
C ASN A 53 -8.84 20.87 -3.21
N ALA A 54 -8.14 20.81 -4.33
CA ALA A 54 -7.94 21.92 -5.24
C ALA A 54 -9.26 22.42 -5.88
N ASP A 55 -10.21 21.51 -6.15
CA ASP A 55 -11.52 21.85 -6.72
C ASP A 55 -12.37 22.71 -5.79
N ARG A 56 -12.07 22.73 -4.49
CA ARG A 56 -12.78 23.51 -3.48
C ARG A 56 -12.28 24.96 -3.36
N ALA A 57 -11.12 25.24 -3.93
CA ALA A 57 -10.48 26.53 -3.90
C ALA A 57 -10.27 27.00 -5.35
N MET A 58 -10.38 28.32 -5.59
CA MET A 58 -10.02 28.91 -6.88
C MET A 58 -8.50 28.88 -7.06
N VAL A 59 -7.97 27.67 -7.35
CA VAL A 59 -6.54 27.44 -7.51
C VAL A 59 -6.11 27.79 -8.93
N LEU A 60 -4.96 28.47 -9.05
CA LEU A 60 -4.37 28.77 -10.36
C LEU A 60 -4.05 27.48 -11.11
N SER A 61 -4.44 27.39 -12.38
CA SER A 61 -4.22 26.23 -13.25
C SER A 61 -2.74 25.84 -13.34
N GLU A 62 -1.84 26.82 -13.30
CA GLU A 62 -0.39 26.61 -13.30
C GLU A 62 0.09 25.77 -12.09
N ARG A 63 -0.42 26.07 -10.88
CA ARG A 63 -0.10 25.28 -9.67
C ARG A 63 -0.64 23.88 -9.72
N LEU A 64 -1.81 23.69 -10.32
CA LEU A 64 -2.39 22.37 -10.52
C LEU A 64 -1.50 21.51 -11.42
N GLU A 65 -1.07 22.06 -12.54
CA GLU A 65 -0.21 21.33 -13.50
C GLU A 65 1.20 21.07 -12.90
N ASP A 66 1.78 22.03 -12.19
CA ASP A 66 3.06 21.81 -11.48
C ASP A 66 2.93 20.71 -10.43
N ALA A 67 1.86 20.73 -9.63
CA ALA A 67 1.62 19.71 -8.58
C ALA A 67 1.44 18.32 -9.19
N LYS A 68 0.66 18.18 -10.27
CA LYS A 68 0.49 16.91 -11.00
C LYS A 68 1.82 16.37 -11.53
N LYS A 69 2.62 17.24 -12.14
CA LYS A 69 3.93 16.87 -12.69
C LYS A 69 4.88 16.37 -11.59
N ARG A 70 4.95 17.10 -10.46
CA ARG A 70 5.79 16.71 -9.32
C ARG A 70 5.32 15.40 -8.69
N LEU A 71 4.01 15.27 -8.46
CA LEU A 71 3.44 14.05 -7.89
C LEU A 71 3.71 12.84 -8.78
N ALA A 72 3.50 12.95 -10.09
CA ALA A 72 3.81 11.88 -11.04
C ALA A 72 5.29 11.48 -11.04
N ALA A 73 6.22 12.41 -10.77
CA ALA A 73 7.63 12.09 -10.62
C ALA A 73 7.88 11.27 -9.34
N TYR A 74 7.25 11.64 -8.22
CA TYR A 74 7.35 10.88 -6.96
C TYR A 74 6.70 9.50 -7.04
N GLU A 75 5.53 9.37 -7.67
CA GLU A 75 4.83 8.09 -7.83
C GLU A 75 5.64 7.03 -8.59
N ARG A 76 6.58 7.43 -9.44
CA ARG A 76 7.49 6.50 -10.14
C ARG A 76 8.55 5.90 -9.22
N SER A 77 8.94 6.61 -8.18
CA SER A 77 10.02 6.22 -7.25
C SER A 77 9.51 5.72 -5.91
N LEU A 78 8.31 6.10 -5.53
CA LEU A 78 7.68 5.71 -4.29
C LEU A 78 6.68 4.57 -4.51
N SER A 79 6.43 3.81 -3.44
CA SER A 79 5.33 2.85 -3.34
C SER A 79 4.14 3.50 -2.66
N ARG A 80 2.97 2.92 -2.84
CA ARG A 80 1.73 3.26 -2.13
C ARG A 80 1.35 2.09 -1.23
N LEU A 81 1.19 2.35 0.05
CA LEU A 81 0.83 1.37 1.07
C LEU A 81 -0.59 1.66 1.58
N SER A 82 -1.51 0.74 1.35
CA SER A 82 -2.87 0.75 1.89
C SER A 82 -2.95 -0.27 3.01
N VAL A 83 -3.44 0.12 4.17
CA VAL A 83 -3.58 -0.75 5.34
C VAL A 83 -5.03 -0.75 5.80
N THR A 84 -5.60 -1.92 5.93
CA THR A 84 -6.92 -2.15 6.52
C THR A 84 -6.75 -3.08 7.70
N VAL A 85 -7.34 -2.74 8.84
CA VAL A 85 -7.35 -3.62 10.01
C VAL A 85 -8.76 -3.83 10.52
N THR A 86 -9.08 -5.09 10.79
CA THR A 86 -10.31 -5.47 11.46
C THR A 86 -10.05 -5.46 12.96
N MET A 87 -10.95 -4.84 13.73
CA MET A 87 -10.85 -4.72 15.18
C MET A 87 -12.23 -4.85 15.84
N PRO A 88 -12.30 -5.17 17.15
CA PRO A 88 -13.56 -5.20 17.89
C PRO A 88 -14.26 -3.85 17.88
N SER A 89 -15.59 -3.87 17.86
CA SER A 89 -16.41 -2.65 17.94
C SER A 89 -16.12 -1.88 19.22
N GLY A 90 -16.03 -0.55 19.12
CA GLY A 90 -15.73 0.32 20.26
C GLY A 90 -14.24 0.45 20.59
N SER A 91 -13.35 -0.14 19.81
CA SER A 91 -11.90 0.06 19.95
C SER A 91 -11.50 1.49 19.59
N SER A 92 -10.43 1.99 20.20
CA SER A 92 -9.82 3.27 19.82
C SER A 92 -9.23 3.19 18.41
N GLU A 93 -9.21 4.33 17.69
CA GLU A 93 -8.56 4.42 16.39
C GLU A 93 -7.10 3.93 16.46
N PRO A 94 -6.71 2.95 15.63
CA PRO A 94 -5.34 2.46 15.61
C PRO A 94 -4.36 3.49 15.06
N ASN A 95 -3.12 3.40 15.54
CA ASN A 95 -1.99 4.14 15.02
C ASN A 95 -1.18 3.24 14.07
N LEU A 96 -0.88 3.77 12.88
CA LEU A 96 -0.03 3.12 11.89
C LEU A 96 1.39 3.65 11.99
N PHE A 97 2.32 2.74 12.21
CA PHE A 97 3.76 3.02 12.23
C PHE A 97 4.41 2.35 11.01
N LEU A 98 5.33 3.06 10.41
CA LEU A 98 6.22 2.55 9.36
C LEU A 98 7.67 2.77 9.83
N ASP A 99 8.45 1.71 9.94
CA ASP A 99 9.83 1.72 10.42
C ASP A 99 9.96 2.42 11.79
N GLY A 100 9.03 2.15 12.69
CA GLY A 100 8.97 2.73 14.04
C GLY A 100 8.43 4.15 14.10
N SER A 101 8.25 4.85 12.98
CA SER A 101 7.72 6.21 12.93
C SER A 101 6.21 6.22 12.78
N LEU A 102 5.51 7.02 13.59
CA LEU A 102 4.07 7.23 13.44
C LEU A 102 3.78 7.94 12.12
N ARG A 103 2.98 7.31 11.26
CA ARG A 103 2.63 7.85 9.93
C ARG A 103 1.20 8.36 9.88
N SER A 104 0.27 7.66 10.50
CA SER A 104 -1.15 8.01 10.46
C SER A 104 -1.93 7.35 11.59
N LYS A 105 -3.14 7.85 11.83
CA LYS A 105 -4.22 7.11 12.46
C LYS A 105 -5.02 6.40 11.38
N LEU A 106 -5.67 5.32 11.73
CA LEU A 106 -6.52 4.53 10.84
C LEU A 106 -7.99 4.67 11.26
N PRO A 107 -8.72 5.71 10.80
CA PRO A 107 -10.14 5.85 11.08
C PRO A 107 -10.88 4.61 10.56
N ASP A 108 -11.74 4.04 11.42
CA ASP A 108 -12.46 2.79 11.13
C ASP A 108 -11.54 1.64 10.66
N GLY A 109 -10.28 1.64 11.13
CA GLY A 109 -9.29 0.63 10.76
C GLY A 109 -8.68 0.79 9.36
N ASN A 110 -8.95 1.87 8.64
CA ASN A 110 -8.50 2.04 7.28
C ASN A 110 -7.50 3.20 7.14
N THR A 111 -6.58 3.08 6.19
CA THR A 111 -5.74 4.20 5.79
C THR A 111 -6.63 5.37 5.37
N PRO A 112 -6.44 6.58 5.95
CA PRO A 112 -7.28 7.72 5.62
C PRO A 112 -7.13 8.10 4.13
N PRO A 113 -8.09 8.86 3.57
CA PRO A 113 -8.00 9.28 2.17
C PRO A 113 -6.62 9.87 1.81
N PRO A 114 -6.07 9.46 0.68
CA PRO A 114 -6.63 8.74 -0.48
C PRO A 114 -6.74 7.22 -0.34
N GLY A 115 -6.60 6.66 0.84
CA GLY A 115 -6.65 5.21 1.09
C GLY A 115 -5.28 4.55 1.01
N TYR A 116 -4.20 5.33 0.94
CA TYR A 116 -2.82 4.87 0.97
C TYR A 116 -1.85 5.93 1.52
N LEU A 117 -0.68 5.48 1.90
CA LEU A 117 0.47 6.31 2.27
C LEU A 117 1.58 6.10 1.26
N PHE A 118 2.41 7.12 1.04
CA PHE A 118 3.63 6.97 0.28
C PHE A 118 4.74 6.41 1.15
N ALA A 119 5.50 5.46 0.59
CA ALA A 119 6.68 4.84 1.19
C ALA A 119 7.80 4.71 0.15
N THR A 120 9.05 4.64 0.56
CA THR A 120 10.16 4.31 -0.33
C THR A 120 10.04 2.87 -0.82
N ALA A 121 10.72 2.53 -1.92
CA ALA A 121 10.90 1.13 -2.29
C ALA A 121 11.91 0.47 -1.32
N GLY A 122 11.72 -0.81 -1.03
CA GLY A 122 12.56 -1.58 -0.14
C GLY A 122 11.77 -2.33 0.93
N SER A 123 12.49 -2.92 1.87
CA SER A 123 11.90 -3.65 3.00
C SER A 123 11.53 -2.68 4.12
N HIS A 124 10.31 -2.79 4.60
CA HIS A 124 9.73 -1.94 5.64
C HIS A 124 9.05 -2.77 6.72
N GLN A 125 9.08 -2.24 7.95
CA GLN A 125 8.29 -2.79 9.06
C GLN A 125 7.01 -1.98 9.25
N VAL A 126 5.88 -2.60 9.02
CA VAL A 126 4.56 -2.03 9.30
C VAL A 126 4.09 -2.52 10.65
N ARG A 127 3.70 -1.60 11.54
CA ARG A 127 3.08 -1.92 12.82
C ARG A 127 1.81 -1.10 13.01
N VAL A 128 0.74 -1.77 13.41
CA VAL A 128 -0.52 -1.13 13.79
C VAL A 128 -0.80 -1.42 15.24
N ALA A 129 -1.02 -0.38 16.02
CA ALA A 129 -1.22 -0.46 17.46
C ALA A 129 -2.47 0.32 17.88
N SER A 130 -3.27 -0.27 18.77
CA SER A 130 -4.42 0.37 19.41
C SER A 130 -4.46 0.00 20.89
N SER A 131 -5.00 0.89 21.72
CA SER A 131 -5.08 0.68 23.16
C SER A 131 -5.94 -0.56 23.48
N GLY A 132 -5.43 -1.44 24.35
CA GLY A 132 -6.12 -2.67 24.77
C GLY A 132 -6.11 -3.79 23.74
N LEU A 133 -5.49 -3.60 22.58
CA LEU A 133 -5.37 -4.62 21.55
C LEU A 133 -3.91 -5.08 21.39
N ARG A 134 -3.73 -6.29 20.86
CA ARG A 134 -2.40 -6.80 20.48
C ARG A 134 -1.98 -6.13 19.17
N ASP A 135 -0.76 -5.62 19.14
CA ASP A 135 -0.19 -5.01 17.95
C ASP A 135 -0.16 -6.00 16.76
N TYR A 136 -0.54 -5.51 15.59
CA TYR A 136 -0.28 -6.19 14.33
C TYR A 136 1.06 -5.69 13.77
N SER A 137 1.97 -6.60 13.46
CA SER A 137 3.29 -6.27 12.88
C SER A 137 3.59 -7.20 11.72
N VAL A 138 4.08 -6.63 10.63
CA VAL A 138 4.48 -7.37 9.43
C VAL A 138 5.62 -6.66 8.71
N SER A 139 6.57 -7.43 8.19
CA SER A 139 7.59 -6.93 7.27
C SER A 139 7.08 -7.06 5.84
N VAL A 140 7.26 -6.01 5.04
CA VAL A 140 6.81 -5.96 3.65
C VAL A 140 7.91 -5.43 2.75
N ASP A 141 8.04 -6.02 1.58
CA ASP A 141 8.86 -5.49 0.49
C ASP A 141 7.97 -4.66 -0.43
N LEU A 142 8.34 -3.39 -0.62
CA LEU A 142 7.64 -2.43 -1.45
C LEU A 142 8.45 -2.16 -2.72
N LYS A 143 7.79 -2.20 -3.87
CA LYS A 143 8.39 -1.87 -5.16
C LYS A 143 7.97 -0.48 -5.60
N ALA A 144 8.88 0.23 -6.25
CA ALA A 144 8.59 1.56 -6.81
C ALA A 144 7.39 1.51 -7.76
N GLY A 145 6.47 2.46 -7.62
CA GLY A 145 5.22 2.55 -8.38
C GLY A 145 4.11 1.57 -7.96
N GLU A 146 4.38 0.63 -7.05
CA GLU A 146 3.41 -0.39 -6.63
C GLU A 146 2.41 0.18 -5.61
N LEU A 147 1.15 -0.30 -5.69
CA LEU A 147 0.18 -0.20 -4.60
C LEU A 147 0.14 -1.52 -3.84
N ARG A 148 0.69 -1.53 -2.63
CA ARG A 148 0.65 -2.68 -1.72
C ARG A 148 -0.53 -2.54 -0.77
N LYS A 149 -1.39 -3.56 -0.71
CA LYS A 149 -2.48 -3.65 0.26
C LYS A 149 -2.12 -4.63 1.36
N LEU A 150 -2.39 -4.26 2.59
CA LEU A 150 -2.21 -5.09 3.78
C LEU A 150 -3.51 -5.15 4.56
N ASP A 151 -3.93 -6.37 4.88
CA ASP A 151 -5.08 -6.62 5.72
C ASP A 151 -4.61 -7.26 7.04
N GLY A 152 -4.97 -6.66 8.16
CA GLY A 152 -4.58 -7.12 9.49
C GLY A 152 -5.78 -7.34 10.40
N ILE A 153 -5.56 -8.03 11.50
CA ILE A 153 -6.55 -8.23 12.55
C ILE A 153 -5.93 -7.84 13.88
N LEU A 154 -6.57 -6.91 14.60
CA LEU A 154 -6.22 -6.55 15.96
C LEU A 154 -7.12 -7.32 16.93
N LEU A 155 -6.51 -8.14 17.76
CA LEU A 155 -7.20 -8.96 18.76
C LEU A 155 -7.02 -8.34 20.14
N PRO A 156 -7.98 -8.53 21.09
CA PRO A 156 -7.80 -8.12 22.48
C PRO A 156 -6.53 -8.71 23.09
N GLN A 157 -5.82 -7.94 23.90
CA GLN A 157 -4.76 -8.48 24.72
C GLN A 157 -5.37 -9.47 25.71
N SER A 158 -4.80 -10.69 25.82
CA SER A 158 -5.30 -11.78 26.64
C SER A 158 -5.11 -11.46 28.15
N GLY A 159 -5.87 -10.51 28.64
CA GLY A 159 -6.05 -10.15 30.06
C GLY A 159 -7.53 -9.94 30.37
N ASP A 160 -8.31 -9.56 29.34
CA ASP A 160 -9.75 -9.32 29.45
C ASP A 160 -10.62 -10.38 28.73
N ALA A 161 -10.04 -11.51 28.36
CA ALA A 161 -10.79 -12.63 27.75
C ALA A 161 -11.85 -13.26 28.67
N ALA A 162 -12.02 -12.70 29.88
CA ALA A 162 -12.97 -13.22 30.85
C ALA A 162 -14.43 -12.74 30.68
N LEU A 163 -14.72 -11.80 29.75
CA LEU A 163 -16.07 -11.21 29.66
C LEU A 163 -16.71 -11.27 28.26
N LEU A 164 -16.09 -11.83 27.26
CA LEU A 164 -16.81 -12.24 26.07
C LEU A 164 -17.22 -13.69 26.23
N SER A 165 -18.30 -13.89 27.01
CA SER A 165 -19.10 -15.11 26.91
C SER A 165 -19.57 -15.17 25.44
N TYR A 166 -18.79 -15.82 24.59
CA TYR A 166 -19.34 -16.43 23.41
C TYR A 166 -20.41 -17.38 23.92
N SER A 167 -21.66 -17.01 23.75
CA SER A 167 -22.75 -17.98 23.81
C SER A 167 -22.41 -19.01 22.75
N THR A 168 -21.77 -20.09 23.18
CA THR A 168 -21.62 -21.28 22.36
C THR A 168 -23.03 -21.62 21.88
N PRO A 169 -23.29 -21.66 20.56
CA PRO A 169 -24.55 -22.22 20.10
C PRO A 169 -24.62 -23.62 20.69
N PRO A 170 -25.79 -24.09 21.14
CA PRO A 170 -25.93 -25.38 21.79
C PRO A 170 -25.27 -26.44 20.88
N GLN A 171 -24.26 -27.10 21.41
CA GLN A 171 -23.70 -28.27 20.76
C GLN A 171 -24.80 -29.31 20.70
N ASN A 172 -25.49 -29.40 19.56
CA ASN A 172 -26.29 -30.58 19.25
C ASN A 172 -25.31 -31.74 19.21
N ALA A 173 -25.37 -32.54 20.26
CA ALA A 173 -24.73 -33.84 20.33
C ALA A 173 -25.16 -34.68 19.12
N GLY A 174 -24.18 -35.13 18.33
CA GLY A 174 -24.39 -36.18 17.35
C GLY A 174 -24.11 -35.81 15.91
N SER A 175 -22.86 -35.61 15.57
CA SER A 175 -22.32 -36.04 14.28
C SER A 175 -20.81 -36.26 14.42
N ASP A 176 -20.41 -37.53 14.44
CA ASP A 176 -19.03 -38.00 14.32
C ASP A 176 -18.46 -37.67 12.94
N THR A 177 -18.45 -36.41 12.56
CA THR A 177 -17.73 -35.97 11.37
C THR A 177 -16.31 -35.65 11.75
N PRO A 178 -15.33 -36.43 11.27
CA PRO A 178 -13.93 -36.15 11.60
C PRO A 178 -13.55 -34.75 11.13
N PRO A 179 -12.73 -34.02 11.91
CA PRO A 179 -12.35 -32.64 11.59
C PRO A 179 -11.76 -32.57 10.19
N PHE A 180 -12.06 -31.48 9.47
CA PHE A 180 -11.78 -31.29 8.05
C PHE A 180 -10.32 -31.58 7.65
N TYR A 181 -9.37 -31.33 8.54
CA TYR A 181 -7.94 -31.63 8.32
C TYR A 181 -7.60 -33.13 8.34
N LYS A 182 -8.49 -34.01 8.80
CA LYS A 182 -8.36 -35.47 8.70
C LYS A 182 -8.94 -36.03 7.41
N ARG A 183 -9.57 -35.19 6.60
CA ARG A 183 -10.09 -35.64 5.30
C ARG A 183 -8.98 -35.60 4.25
N TRP A 184 -8.78 -36.68 3.54
CA TRP A 184 -7.71 -36.86 2.54
C TRP A 184 -7.68 -35.76 1.46
N TRP A 185 -8.83 -35.22 1.07
CA TRP A 185 -8.93 -34.14 0.08
C TRP A 185 -8.30 -32.85 0.55
N PHE A 186 -8.26 -32.57 1.88
CA PHE A 186 -7.60 -31.41 2.45
C PHE A 186 -6.09 -31.44 2.14
N TRP A 187 -5.46 -32.58 2.33
CA TRP A 187 -4.04 -32.76 2.03
C TRP A 187 -3.75 -32.80 0.54
N ALA A 188 -4.70 -33.25 -0.29
CA ALA A 188 -4.61 -33.16 -1.74
C ALA A 188 -4.67 -31.70 -2.24
N ALA A 189 -5.49 -30.85 -1.62
CA ALA A 189 -5.54 -29.41 -1.93
C ALA A 189 -4.26 -28.67 -1.49
N VAL A 190 -3.72 -29.01 -0.31
CA VAL A 190 -2.47 -28.43 0.19
C VAL A 190 -1.25 -28.94 -0.60
N GLY A 191 -1.21 -30.23 -0.91
CA GLY A 191 -0.13 -30.85 -1.69
C GLY A 191 -0.16 -30.48 -3.18
N GLY A 192 -1.36 -30.34 -3.78
CA GLY A 192 -1.54 -29.93 -5.17
C GLY A 192 -1.11 -28.48 -5.43
N GLY A 193 -1.29 -27.59 -4.45
CA GLY A 193 -0.86 -26.20 -4.57
C GLY A 193 0.66 -26.05 -4.68
N VAL A 194 1.43 -26.90 -4.03
CA VAL A 194 2.91 -26.88 -4.08
C VAL A 194 3.42 -27.46 -5.41
N ALA A 195 2.73 -28.44 -5.99
CA ALA A 195 3.12 -29.01 -7.28
C ALA A 195 2.93 -28.06 -8.46
N VAL A 196 1.93 -27.18 -8.43
CA VAL A 196 1.69 -26.16 -9.48
C VAL A 196 2.80 -25.09 -9.48
N ILE A 197 3.35 -24.73 -8.30
CA ILE A 197 4.44 -23.74 -8.23
C ILE A 197 5.77 -24.35 -8.72
N ALA A 198 6.00 -25.64 -8.48
CA ALA A 198 7.19 -26.36 -8.98
C ALA A 198 7.11 -26.70 -10.48
N GLY A 199 5.89 -26.87 -11.03
CA GLY A 199 5.67 -27.22 -12.44
C GLY A 199 5.90 -26.07 -13.42
N ILE A 200 5.74 -24.82 -12.99
CA ILE A 200 5.95 -23.64 -13.86
C ILE A 200 7.45 -23.32 -14.03
N SER A 201 8.31 -23.76 -13.10
CA SER A 201 9.75 -23.52 -13.19
C SER A 201 10.51 -24.58 -14.03
N GLY A 202 9.88 -25.67 -14.41
CA GLY A 202 10.51 -26.78 -15.15
C GLY A 202 10.25 -26.84 -16.66
N ALA A 203 9.32 -26.05 -17.20
CA ALA A 203 8.91 -26.11 -18.61
C ALA A 203 9.70 -25.21 -19.57
N ALA A 204 10.72 -24.49 -19.09
CA ALA A 204 11.54 -23.60 -19.91
C ALA A 204 12.83 -24.25 -20.49
N ALA A 205 13.04 -25.55 -20.34
CA ALA A 205 14.29 -26.22 -20.75
C ALA A 205 14.13 -27.40 -21.74
N ALA A 206 13.00 -27.53 -22.42
CA ALA A 206 12.86 -28.52 -23.51
C ALA A 206 12.52 -27.79 -24.82
N GLY A 207 13.54 -27.22 -25.46
CA GLY A 207 13.46 -26.65 -26.78
C GLY A 207 13.24 -27.75 -27.83
N SER A 208 12.07 -27.81 -28.42
CA SER A 208 11.85 -28.50 -29.69
C SER A 208 11.92 -27.43 -30.79
N PHE A 209 13.10 -27.29 -31.38
CA PHE A 209 13.32 -26.54 -32.61
C PHE A 209 12.68 -27.30 -33.79
N HIS A 210 11.51 -26.87 -34.22
CA HIS A 210 11.05 -27.24 -35.57
C HIS A 210 11.68 -26.23 -36.53
N ARG A 211 12.67 -26.70 -37.29
CA ARG A 211 13.17 -26.04 -38.49
C ARG A 211 12.08 -26.05 -39.56
N VAL A 212 11.53 -24.89 -39.87
CA VAL A 212 10.81 -24.65 -41.10
C VAL A 212 11.84 -24.22 -42.17
N ALA A 213 11.93 -24.97 -43.23
CA ALA A 213 12.79 -24.69 -44.39
C ALA A 213 12.28 -23.40 -45.10
N PRO A 214 13.17 -22.53 -45.62
CA PRO A 214 12.74 -21.40 -46.40
C PRO A 214 12.33 -21.85 -47.80
N GLY A 215 11.05 -21.66 -48.12
CA GLY A 215 10.55 -21.74 -49.49
C GLY A 215 11.01 -20.47 -50.26
N SER A 216 11.81 -20.69 -51.25
CA SER A 216 12.17 -19.74 -52.30
C SER A 216 10.95 -19.52 -53.20
N ASP A 217 10.44 -18.29 -53.30
CA ASP A 217 9.79 -17.78 -54.51
C ASP A 217 9.58 -16.25 -54.28
N LEU A 218 10.56 -15.50 -54.76
CA LEU A 218 10.43 -14.06 -55.05
C LEU A 218 10.61 -13.90 -56.54
N ASP A 219 9.52 -13.70 -57.27
CA ASP A 219 9.57 -13.19 -58.64
C ASP A 219 10.15 -11.77 -58.69
N PRO A 220 10.96 -11.49 -59.73
CA PRO A 220 11.60 -10.18 -59.85
C PRO A 220 10.56 -9.15 -60.39
N ILE A 221 10.50 -8.02 -59.70
CA ILE A 221 9.75 -6.84 -60.13
C ILE A 221 10.50 -6.19 -61.28
N ASP A 222 9.88 -6.21 -62.47
CA ASP A 222 10.32 -5.50 -63.64
C ASP A 222 10.16 -3.97 -63.47
N VAL A 223 11.32 -3.25 -63.50
CA VAL A 223 11.37 -1.79 -63.45
C VAL A 223 11.72 -1.30 -64.86
N SER A 224 10.68 -1.17 -65.69
CA SER A 224 10.77 -0.39 -66.93
C SER A 224 9.44 0.25 -67.29
N ARG A 225 9.25 1.49 -66.80
CA ARG A 225 8.71 2.66 -67.57
C ARG A 225 8.55 3.86 -66.64
#